data_82bb3964f542756150674b39839fd4d4
#
_entry.id   82bb3964f542756150674b39839fd4d4
#
_cell.length_a   1.000
_cell.length_b   1.000
_cell.length_c   1.000
_cell.angle_alpha   90.00
_cell.angle_beta   90.00
_cell.angle_gamma   90.00
#
_symmetry.space_group_name_H-M   'P 1'
#
loop_
_entity.id
_entity.type
_entity.pdbx_description
1 polymer ?
#
loop_
_entity_poly.entity_id
_entity_poly.type
_entity_poly.pdbx_seq_one_letter_code
_entity_poly.pdbx_strand_id
1 'polypeptide(L)'
;METKAVEVTEAERRPVEYRPTETPLEETMSLNHSRLTYRITLLLSAYDAQYDIMPELELELPSGRAKPDIAIFRNLVFNWEEDVIRYPTPPITAIEILSPTQAFDELTGKIRKIYFPGGVQSAWLVVPTIKAVHLFAPNEPVKIYVEGTFQDPATGVELNLADIFR
;
A
#
# COMPACT_ATOMS: atom_id res chain seq x y z
N MET A 1 -7.02 17.97 -31.55
CA MET A 1 -7.86 17.54 -30.43
C MET A 1 -8.07 18.74 -29.51
N GLU A 2 -9.23 19.38 -29.62
CA GLU A 2 -9.51 20.56 -28.77
C GLU A 2 -9.81 20.11 -27.33
N THR A 3 -9.00 20.60 -26.41
CA THR A 3 -9.22 20.38 -24.99
C THR A 3 -10.37 21.30 -24.54
N LYS A 4 -11.54 20.74 -24.29
CA LYS A 4 -12.66 21.48 -23.68
C LYS A 4 -12.38 21.65 -22.20
N ALA A 5 -12.00 22.85 -21.78
CA ALA A 5 -12.00 23.23 -20.37
C ALA A 5 -13.44 23.43 -19.91
N VAL A 6 -13.80 22.81 -18.78
CA VAL A 6 -15.09 23.08 -18.11
C VAL A 6 -14.85 24.27 -17.18
N GLU A 7 -15.53 25.39 -17.43
CA GLU A 7 -15.53 26.52 -16.49
C GLU A 7 -16.48 26.21 -15.32
N VAL A 8 -15.92 26.17 -14.13
CA VAL A 8 -16.69 26.06 -12.88
C VAL A 8 -17.03 27.48 -12.40
N THR A 9 -18.30 27.78 -12.30
CA THR A 9 -18.77 29.11 -11.88
C THR A 9 -18.47 29.37 -10.40
N GLU A 10 -18.27 30.65 -10.05
CA GLU A 10 -17.91 31.08 -8.67
C GLU A 10 -18.96 30.68 -7.61
N ALA A 11 -20.22 30.46 -8.03
CA ALA A 11 -21.29 29.98 -7.15
C ALA A 11 -21.12 28.51 -6.69
N GLU A 12 -20.33 27.73 -7.40
CA GLU A 12 -20.02 26.32 -7.06
C GLU A 12 -18.80 26.18 -6.14
N ARG A 13 -18.05 27.27 -5.95
CA ARG A 13 -16.94 27.35 -5.01
C ARG A 13 -17.44 27.71 -3.61
N ARG A 14 -18.10 26.77 -2.93
CA ARG A 14 -18.36 26.94 -1.50
C ARG A 14 -17.03 26.87 -0.76
N PRO A 15 -16.72 27.85 0.12
CA PRO A 15 -15.55 27.72 0.97
C PRO A 15 -15.73 26.45 1.80
N VAL A 16 -14.77 25.53 1.71
CA VAL A 16 -14.71 24.39 2.62
C VAL A 16 -14.32 24.98 3.97
N GLU A 17 -15.32 25.13 4.85
CA GLU A 17 -15.11 25.55 6.21
C GLU A 17 -14.30 24.46 6.92
N TYR A 18 -13.00 24.72 7.13
CA TYR A 18 -12.15 23.85 7.92
C TYR A 18 -12.66 23.87 9.36
N ARG A 19 -13.32 22.80 9.75
CA ARG A 19 -13.62 22.54 11.16
C ARG A 19 -12.53 21.63 11.70
N PRO A 20 -11.72 22.13 12.65
CA PRO A 20 -10.82 21.25 13.38
C PRO A 20 -11.69 20.19 14.08
N THR A 21 -11.62 18.96 13.61
CA THR A 21 -12.21 17.85 14.36
C THR A 21 -11.27 17.52 15.51
N GLU A 22 -11.76 17.45 16.72
CA GLU A 22 -10.99 17.03 17.91
C GLU A 22 -10.59 15.55 17.86
N THR A 23 -11.03 14.81 16.85
CA THR A 23 -10.58 13.45 16.58
C THR A 23 -9.16 13.51 16.04
N PRO A 24 -8.21 12.77 16.63
CA PRO A 24 -6.87 12.63 16.06
C PRO A 24 -7.00 12.24 14.59
N LEU A 25 -6.31 12.94 13.70
CA LEU A 25 -6.20 12.50 12.31
C LEU A 25 -5.68 11.07 12.34
N GLU A 26 -6.49 10.13 11.86
CA GLU A 26 -6.07 8.75 11.74
C GLU A 26 -4.79 8.72 10.91
N GLU A 27 -3.73 8.21 11.52
CA GLU A 27 -2.40 7.98 10.93
C GLU A 27 -1.85 9.16 10.12
N THR A 28 -1.15 10.05 10.81
CA THR A 28 -0.35 11.08 10.14
C THR A 28 0.77 10.41 9.37
N MET A 29 0.76 10.55 8.04
CA MET A 29 1.80 10.01 7.18
C MET A 29 3.10 10.81 7.39
N SER A 30 4.17 10.17 7.86
CA SER A 30 5.47 10.82 8.04
C SER A 30 6.14 11.12 6.70
N LEU A 31 7.16 12.00 6.71
CA LEU A 31 7.90 12.37 5.51
C LEU A 31 8.47 11.13 4.79
N ASN A 32 9.15 10.26 5.53
CA ASN A 32 9.78 9.07 4.94
C ASN A 32 8.74 8.06 4.45
N HIS A 33 7.66 7.87 5.21
CA HIS A 33 6.56 7.00 4.81
C HIS A 33 5.93 7.47 3.49
N SER A 34 5.62 8.76 3.39
CA SER A 34 5.07 9.37 2.17
C SER A 34 6.02 9.20 0.97
N ARG A 35 7.32 9.47 1.17
CA ARG A 35 8.34 9.28 0.13
C ARG A 35 8.42 7.85 -0.34
N LEU A 36 8.43 6.88 0.57
CA LEU A 36 8.55 5.46 0.25
C LEU A 36 7.29 4.93 -0.44
N THR A 37 6.10 5.37 -0.02
CA THR A 37 4.85 5.02 -0.70
C THR A 37 4.91 5.43 -2.18
N TYR A 38 5.35 6.66 -2.45
CA TYR A 38 5.52 7.13 -3.82
C TYR A 38 6.59 6.33 -4.58
N ARG A 39 7.78 6.14 -4.01
CA ARG A 39 8.89 5.45 -4.67
C ARG A 39 8.52 4.00 -5.02
N ILE A 40 7.95 3.27 -4.09
CA ILE A 40 7.58 1.88 -4.30
C ILE A 40 6.46 1.79 -5.35
N THR A 41 5.43 2.62 -5.27
CA THR A 41 4.36 2.65 -6.26
C THR A 41 4.91 2.96 -7.66
N LEU A 42 5.81 3.93 -7.77
CA LEU A 42 6.46 4.29 -9.04
C LEU A 42 7.27 3.12 -9.63
N LEU A 43 8.05 2.43 -8.80
CA LEU A 43 8.83 1.28 -9.23
C LEU A 43 7.93 0.10 -9.65
N LEU A 44 6.84 -0.12 -8.92
CA LEU A 44 5.85 -1.14 -9.24
C LEU A 44 5.08 -0.85 -10.55
N SER A 45 5.04 0.40 -11.00
CA SER A 45 4.40 0.75 -12.27
C SER A 45 5.02 0.05 -13.47
N ALA A 46 6.26 -0.41 -13.38
CA ALA A 46 6.90 -1.24 -14.41
C ALA A 46 6.18 -2.57 -14.64
N TYR A 47 5.37 -3.01 -13.69
CA TYR A 47 4.59 -4.25 -13.73
C TYR A 47 3.10 -4.03 -14.01
N ASP A 48 2.72 -2.83 -14.41
CA ASP A 48 1.31 -2.43 -14.63
C ASP A 48 0.59 -3.26 -15.70
N ALA A 49 1.33 -3.86 -16.63
CA ALA A 49 0.76 -4.77 -17.62
C ALA A 49 0.34 -6.12 -17.05
N GLN A 50 0.84 -6.52 -15.88
CA GLN A 50 0.61 -7.84 -15.27
C GLN A 50 -0.17 -7.75 -13.95
N TYR A 51 -0.06 -6.63 -13.24
CA TYR A 51 -0.59 -6.44 -11.89
C TYR A 51 -1.29 -5.10 -11.74
N ASP A 52 -2.30 -5.10 -10.87
CA ASP A 52 -2.98 -3.90 -10.44
C ASP A 52 -2.38 -3.44 -9.09
N ILE A 53 -1.80 -2.26 -9.07
CA ILE A 53 -1.13 -1.69 -7.89
C ILE A 53 -2.11 -0.75 -7.20
N MET A 54 -2.48 -1.07 -5.96
CA MET A 54 -3.52 -0.39 -5.22
C MET A 54 -2.96 0.23 -3.94
N PRO A 55 -2.62 1.54 -3.94
CA PRO A 55 -2.25 2.24 -2.71
C PRO A 55 -3.45 2.43 -1.80
N GLU A 56 -3.26 2.23 -0.51
CA GLU A 56 -4.20 2.55 0.58
C GLU A 56 -5.62 1.98 0.45
N LEU A 57 -5.78 0.85 -0.24
CA LEU A 57 -7.07 0.19 -0.36
C LEU A 57 -7.44 -0.52 0.95
N GLU A 58 -8.60 -0.19 1.53
CA GLU A 58 -9.10 -0.89 2.70
C GLU A 58 -9.62 -2.28 2.32
N LEU A 59 -9.18 -3.28 3.05
CA LEU A 59 -9.55 -4.69 2.86
C LEU A 59 -10.51 -5.13 3.96
N GLU A 60 -11.50 -5.92 3.61
CA GLU A 60 -12.38 -6.64 4.53
C GLU A 60 -12.26 -8.14 4.27
N LEU A 61 -11.22 -8.74 4.85
CA LEU A 61 -10.93 -10.16 4.70
C LEU A 61 -11.67 -10.98 5.77
N PRO A 62 -11.88 -12.30 5.55
CA PRO A 62 -12.48 -13.16 6.58
C PRO A 62 -11.74 -13.13 7.92
N SER A 63 -10.43 -12.90 7.89
CA SER A 63 -9.54 -12.82 9.06
C SER A 63 -9.56 -11.46 9.77
N GLY A 64 -10.11 -10.42 9.14
CA GLY A 64 -10.18 -9.07 9.71
C GLY A 64 -10.03 -7.97 8.67
N ARG A 65 -10.18 -6.73 9.14
CA ARG A 65 -10.00 -5.52 8.33
C ARG A 65 -8.55 -5.07 8.38
N ALA A 66 -8.04 -4.63 7.26
CA ALA A 66 -6.71 -4.05 7.16
C ALA A 66 -6.62 -3.08 5.99
N LYS A 67 -5.69 -2.14 6.07
CA LYS A 67 -5.39 -1.21 4.98
C LYS A 67 -3.88 -1.21 4.77
N PRO A 68 -3.37 -2.05 3.86
CA PRO A 68 -1.95 -2.01 3.52
C PRO A 68 -1.61 -0.68 2.84
N ASP A 69 -0.37 -0.23 3.00
CA ASP A 69 0.09 0.98 2.32
C ASP A 69 0.05 0.80 0.80
N ILE A 70 0.41 -0.39 0.32
CA ILE A 70 0.29 -0.77 -1.09
C ILE A 70 -0.14 -2.23 -1.17
N ALA A 71 -1.05 -2.53 -2.08
CA ALA A 71 -1.46 -3.90 -2.37
C ALA A 71 -1.24 -4.23 -3.84
N ILE A 72 -0.85 -5.47 -4.13
CA ILE A 72 -0.67 -5.98 -5.49
C ILE A 72 -1.76 -7.01 -5.77
N PHE A 73 -2.58 -6.72 -6.76
CA PHE A 73 -3.63 -7.60 -7.26
C PHE A 73 -3.34 -8.03 -8.69
N ARG A 74 -4.17 -8.90 -9.21
CA ARG A 74 -4.21 -9.28 -10.61
C ARG A 74 -5.65 -9.32 -11.10
N ASN A 75 -5.87 -8.78 -12.31
CA ASN A 75 -7.16 -8.85 -12.99
C ASN A 75 -8.32 -8.19 -12.22
N LEU A 76 -8.08 -7.05 -11.59
CA LEU A 76 -9.17 -6.26 -11.01
C LEU A 76 -10.07 -5.71 -12.12
N VAL A 77 -11.36 -5.70 -11.84
CA VAL A 77 -12.37 -5.09 -12.71
C VAL A 77 -12.86 -3.81 -12.04
N PHE A 78 -12.71 -2.68 -12.73
CA PHE A 78 -13.12 -1.38 -12.21
C PHE A 78 -14.45 -0.96 -12.81
N ASN A 79 -15.43 -0.66 -11.94
CA ASN A 79 -16.66 0.00 -12.31
C ASN A 79 -16.63 1.43 -11.78
N TRP A 80 -16.45 2.40 -12.66
CA TRP A 80 -16.31 3.81 -12.26
C TRP A 80 -17.61 4.47 -11.84
N GLU A 81 -18.75 3.83 -12.05
CA GLU A 81 -20.06 4.30 -11.61
C GLU A 81 -20.42 3.81 -10.20
N GLU A 82 -19.87 2.67 -9.79
CA GLU A 82 -20.10 2.06 -8.47
C GLU A 82 -18.77 1.70 -7.82
N ASP A 83 -18.43 2.40 -6.75
CA ASP A 83 -17.18 2.17 -6.03
C ASP A 83 -17.36 1.14 -4.90
N VAL A 84 -16.24 0.54 -4.50
CA VAL A 84 -16.16 -0.41 -3.39
C VAL A 84 -15.28 0.17 -2.30
N ILE A 85 -15.85 0.49 -1.14
CA ILE A 85 -15.12 1.12 -0.02
C ILE A 85 -14.18 0.12 0.66
N ARG A 86 -14.63 -1.13 0.83
CA ARG A 86 -13.88 -2.21 1.47
C ARG A 86 -13.83 -3.41 0.55
N TYR A 87 -12.64 -3.72 0.07
CA TYR A 87 -12.48 -4.77 -0.92
C TYR A 87 -12.36 -6.15 -0.24
N PRO A 88 -13.24 -7.11 -0.58
CA PRO A 88 -13.34 -8.37 0.15
C PRO A 88 -12.34 -9.44 -0.31
N THR A 89 -11.72 -9.27 -1.47
CA THR A 89 -10.76 -10.23 -2.02
C THR A 89 -9.34 -9.90 -1.55
N PRO A 90 -8.56 -10.88 -1.08
CA PRO A 90 -7.18 -10.61 -0.68
C PRO A 90 -6.31 -10.23 -1.88
N PRO A 91 -5.35 -9.31 -1.72
CA PRO A 91 -4.28 -9.10 -2.69
C PRO A 91 -3.36 -10.32 -2.72
N ILE A 92 -2.57 -10.42 -3.78
CA ILE A 92 -1.47 -11.40 -3.84
C ILE A 92 -0.40 -11.02 -2.83
N THR A 93 -0.03 -9.74 -2.81
CA THR A 93 1.00 -9.19 -1.95
C THR A 93 0.49 -7.94 -1.23
N ALA A 94 0.77 -7.84 0.06
CA ALA A 94 0.53 -6.66 0.88
C ALA A 94 1.86 -6.04 1.29
N ILE A 95 1.98 -4.72 1.17
CA ILE A 95 3.18 -3.97 1.50
C ILE A 95 2.85 -2.97 2.60
N GLU A 96 3.59 -3.06 3.69
CA GLU A 96 3.51 -2.14 4.82
C GLU A 96 4.83 -1.38 4.94
N ILE A 97 4.75 -0.10 5.24
CA ILE A 97 5.89 0.77 5.50
C ILE A 97 5.82 1.21 6.96
N LEU A 98 6.83 0.85 7.74
CA LEU A 98 6.84 1.20 9.15
C LEU A 98 6.94 2.72 9.34
N SER A 99 5.97 3.30 10.04
CA SER A 99 5.98 4.70 10.43
C SER A 99 6.60 4.89 11.83
N PRO A 100 7.06 6.10 12.18
CA PRO A 100 7.66 6.37 13.51
C PRO A 100 6.69 6.14 14.68
N THR A 101 5.39 6.16 14.43
CA THR A 101 4.34 6.01 15.46
C THR A 101 3.81 4.59 15.58
N GLN A 102 4.27 3.68 14.74
CA GLN A 102 3.86 2.28 14.75
C GLN A 102 4.92 1.39 15.40
N ALA A 103 4.47 0.34 16.09
CA ALA A 103 5.37 -0.70 16.57
C ALA A 103 5.60 -1.75 15.47
N PHE A 104 6.84 -2.23 15.38
CA PHE A 104 7.20 -3.31 14.46
C PHE A 104 6.31 -4.55 14.67
N ASP A 105 6.04 -4.90 15.93
CA ASP A 105 5.20 -6.06 16.29
C ASP A 105 3.73 -5.92 15.87
N GLU A 106 3.21 -4.70 15.76
CA GLU A 106 1.87 -4.48 15.22
C GLU A 106 1.79 -4.91 13.76
N LEU A 107 2.78 -4.53 12.95
CA LEU A 107 2.79 -4.84 11.53
C LEU A 107 3.08 -6.32 11.28
N THR A 108 4.01 -6.92 12.00
CA THR A 108 4.25 -8.38 11.90
C THR A 108 3.05 -9.18 12.39
N GLY A 109 2.36 -8.70 13.42
CA GLY A 109 1.10 -9.28 13.91
C GLY A 109 -0.02 -9.20 12.86
N LYS A 110 -0.16 -8.07 12.18
CA LYS A 110 -1.12 -7.87 11.08
C LYS A 110 -0.84 -8.84 9.93
N ILE A 111 0.41 -9.00 9.55
CA ILE A 111 0.81 -9.94 8.49
C ILE A 111 0.41 -11.37 8.84
N ARG A 112 0.73 -11.83 10.05
CA ARG A 112 0.51 -13.21 10.47
C ARG A 112 -0.93 -13.55 10.84
N LYS A 113 -1.69 -12.58 11.37
CA LYS A 113 -3.05 -12.80 11.90
C LYS A 113 -4.16 -12.38 10.95
N ILE A 114 -3.89 -11.45 10.03
CA ILE A 114 -4.89 -10.92 9.11
C ILE A 114 -4.56 -11.26 7.67
N TYR A 115 -3.36 -10.90 7.19
CA TYR A 115 -3.04 -11.08 5.77
C TYR A 115 -2.93 -12.54 5.37
N PHE A 116 -2.10 -13.31 6.00
CA PHE A 116 -1.91 -14.71 5.61
C PHE A 116 -3.15 -15.58 5.84
N PRO A 117 -3.83 -15.52 7.01
CA PRO A 117 -5.09 -16.24 7.16
C PRO A 117 -6.19 -15.77 6.21
N GLY A 118 -6.14 -14.52 5.77
CA GLY A 118 -7.06 -13.94 4.80
C GLY A 118 -6.79 -14.30 3.35
N GLY A 119 -5.68 -14.97 3.05
CA GLY A 119 -5.33 -15.44 1.70
C GLY A 119 -4.23 -14.66 0.98
N VAL A 120 -3.60 -13.68 1.62
CA VAL A 120 -2.43 -12.99 1.08
C VAL A 120 -1.25 -13.95 1.00
N GLN A 121 -0.52 -13.95 -0.12
CA GLN A 121 0.51 -14.95 -0.41
C GLN A 121 1.93 -14.47 -0.07
N SER A 122 2.15 -13.16 -0.02
CA SER A 122 3.39 -12.56 0.45
C SER A 122 3.12 -11.20 1.09
N ALA A 123 4.03 -10.77 1.95
CA ALA A 123 3.96 -9.44 2.54
C ALA A 123 5.36 -8.85 2.67
N TRP A 124 5.47 -7.56 2.39
CA TRP A 124 6.71 -6.81 2.62
C TRP A 124 6.51 -5.87 3.79
N LEU A 125 7.50 -5.83 4.67
CA LEU A 125 7.61 -4.81 5.69
C LEU A 125 8.85 -3.98 5.42
N VAL A 126 8.63 -2.73 5.01
CA VAL A 126 9.70 -1.77 4.72
C VAL A 126 10.05 -1.03 6.01
N VAL A 127 11.32 -1.09 6.40
CA VAL A 127 11.83 -0.50 7.65
C VAL A 127 12.79 0.64 7.32
N PRO A 128 12.32 1.91 7.33
CA PRO A 128 13.10 3.05 6.85
C PRO A 128 14.39 3.30 7.61
N THR A 129 14.37 3.15 8.93
CA THR A 129 15.51 3.47 9.82
C THR A 129 16.76 2.69 9.50
N ILE A 130 16.63 1.47 9.00
CA ILE A 130 17.75 0.60 8.62
C ILE A 130 17.80 0.33 7.12
N LYS A 131 16.96 1.01 6.34
CA LYS A 131 16.82 0.84 4.88
C LYS A 131 16.67 -0.62 4.48
N ALA A 132 15.81 -1.35 5.16
CA ALA A 132 15.59 -2.78 4.95
C ALA A 132 14.19 -3.08 4.44
N VAL A 133 14.08 -4.20 3.73
CA VAL A 133 12.82 -4.85 3.38
C VAL A 133 12.81 -6.25 3.99
N HIS A 134 11.83 -6.49 4.86
CA HIS A 134 11.54 -7.80 5.40
C HIS A 134 10.49 -8.47 4.52
N LEU A 135 10.81 -9.61 3.96
CA LEU A 135 9.95 -10.36 3.06
C LEU A 135 9.37 -11.56 3.79
N PHE A 136 8.03 -11.61 3.87
CA PHE A 136 7.28 -12.66 4.53
C PHE A 136 6.54 -13.51 3.50
N ALA A 137 6.56 -14.81 3.69
CA ALA A 137 5.67 -15.75 2.99
C ALA A 137 5.13 -16.77 4.01
N PRO A 138 3.91 -17.33 3.81
CA PRO A 138 3.34 -18.30 4.74
C PRO A 138 4.26 -19.51 4.92
N ASN A 139 4.49 -19.90 6.18
CA ASN A 139 5.29 -21.06 6.56
C ASN A 139 6.77 -21.02 6.11
N GLU A 140 7.25 -19.84 5.74
CA GLU A 140 8.64 -19.63 5.34
C GLU A 140 9.36 -18.74 6.36
N PRO A 141 10.68 -18.89 6.53
CA PRO A 141 11.47 -17.94 7.32
C PRO A 141 11.43 -16.55 6.68
N VAL A 142 11.42 -15.53 7.52
CA VAL A 142 11.51 -14.13 7.06
C VAL A 142 12.88 -13.90 6.43
N LYS A 143 12.89 -13.30 5.24
CA LYS A 143 14.12 -12.87 4.56
C LYS A 143 14.26 -11.37 4.71
N ILE A 144 15.44 -10.93 5.11
CA ILE A 144 15.75 -9.52 5.34
C ILE A 144 16.77 -9.06 4.30
N TYR A 145 16.40 -8.04 3.55
CA TYR A 145 17.26 -7.45 2.51
C TYR A 145 17.66 -6.04 2.95
N VAL A 146 18.94 -5.75 2.94
CA VAL A 146 19.51 -4.44 3.29
C VAL A 146 20.26 -3.79 2.14
N GLU A 147 20.50 -4.55 1.07
CA GLU A 147 21.14 -4.09 -0.16
C GLU A 147 20.74 -4.98 -1.35
N GLY A 148 21.01 -4.51 -2.55
CA GLY A 148 20.77 -5.27 -3.77
C GLY A 148 19.30 -5.37 -4.15
N THR A 149 18.99 -6.41 -4.90
CA THR A 149 17.65 -6.68 -5.44
C THR A 149 17.00 -7.83 -4.70
N PHE A 150 15.74 -7.67 -4.32
CA PHE A 150 14.92 -8.77 -3.82
C PHE A 150 13.80 -9.11 -4.82
N GLN A 151 13.33 -10.33 -4.75
CA GLN A 151 12.22 -10.82 -5.56
C GLN A 151 11.07 -11.29 -4.67
N ASP A 152 9.88 -10.80 -4.97
CA ASP A 152 8.67 -11.29 -4.30
C ASP A 152 8.32 -12.70 -4.79
N PRO A 153 8.23 -13.70 -3.88
CA PRO A 153 7.99 -15.09 -4.27
C PRO A 153 6.60 -15.34 -4.86
N ALA A 154 5.62 -14.49 -4.55
CA ALA A 154 4.25 -14.67 -5.00
C ALA A 154 3.98 -14.05 -6.38
N THR A 155 4.65 -12.94 -6.71
CA THR A 155 4.42 -12.19 -7.96
C THR A 155 5.60 -12.27 -8.92
N GLY A 156 6.80 -12.54 -8.43
CA GLY A 156 8.03 -12.44 -9.22
C GLY A 156 8.53 -11.01 -9.42
N VAL A 157 7.87 -10.02 -8.80
CA VAL A 157 8.31 -8.62 -8.83
C VAL A 157 9.68 -8.48 -8.20
N GLU A 158 10.57 -7.79 -8.90
CA GLU A 158 11.93 -7.50 -8.43
C GLU A 158 12.12 -6.00 -8.24
N LEU A 159 12.63 -5.60 -7.09
CA LEU A 159 13.01 -4.21 -6.81
C LEU A 159 14.40 -4.14 -6.19
N ASN A 160 15.14 -3.09 -6.56
CA ASN A 160 16.44 -2.80 -5.96
C ASN A 160 16.26 -1.82 -4.79
N LEU A 161 16.85 -2.13 -3.63
CA LEU A 161 16.74 -1.29 -2.43
C LEU A 161 17.30 0.12 -2.66
N ALA A 162 18.35 0.26 -3.46
CA ALA A 162 18.90 1.58 -3.78
C ALA A 162 17.90 2.48 -4.54
N ASP A 163 17.01 1.88 -5.34
CA ASP A 163 15.95 2.61 -6.03
C ASP A 163 14.77 2.94 -5.10
N ILE A 164 14.48 2.09 -4.12
CA ILE A 164 13.44 2.32 -3.11
C ILE A 164 13.84 3.50 -2.21
N PHE A 165 15.05 3.47 -1.68
CA PHE A 165 15.56 4.45 -0.70
C PHE A 165 16.31 5.65 -1.32
N ARG A 166 15.95 6.01 -2.52
CA ARG A 166 16.53 7.12 -3.28
C ARG A 166 15.96 8.49 -2.88
#